data_1b367fd8f999d6475e332fe3dba4c0ca
#
_entry.id   1b367fd8f999d6475e332fe3dba4c0ca
#
_cell.length_a   1.000
_cell.length_b   1.000
_cell.length_c   1.000
_cell.angle_alpha   90.00
_cell.angle_beta   90.00
_cell.angle_gamma   90.00
#
_symmetry.space_group_name_H-M   'P 1'
#
loop_
_entity.id
_entity.type
_entity.pdbx_description
1 polymer ?
#
loop_
_entity_poly.entity_id
_entity_poly.type
_entity_poly.pdbx_seq_one_letter_code
_entity_poly.pdbx_strand_id
1 'polypeptide(L)'
;ISLLTTFPIAWPTVFTALFQIGGAVTVLGQHLVNLKCMFPERSEAEVFYSSQVVWALIPLGLAGACVATWYVVDFVVESPRCCKSRCKRPSTQEQQQPSPPTLHQKMSASVVALLYLIWPGLCSVTFSLFACRSLCGETAKLRLRADLEEFCFQGRHATYAYAVGVPMLLLYVFGLPFGALLMVKRMRSRAERKNQAVQDCKGHATWGLFYSAFRDDTWWWEGTVALRKIGIAMVGVFGAAMEEMQVSLTLVLVFLIILVTAVCRPYPKSPSGRLLQRLEVSTLSLLFL
;
A
#
# COMPACT_ATOMS: atom_id res chain seq x y z
N ILE A 1 5.42 -7.22 -8.64
CA ILE A 1 5.52 -8.59 -8.09
C ILE A 1 4.12 -9.11 -7.76
N SER A 2 3.29 -8.39 -7.01
CA SER A 2 1.91 -8.81 -6.70
C SER A 2 1.07 -9.12 -7.96
N LEU A 3 1.22 -8.37 -9.05
CA LEU A 3 0.60 -8.64 -10.35
C LEU A 3 1.01 -9.99 -10.90
N LEU A 4 2.29 -10.31 -10.86
CA LEU A 4 2.88 -11.49 -11.48
C LEU A 4 2.49 -12.80 -10.76
N THR A 5 2.16 -12.72 -9.46
CA THR A 5 1.72 -13.88 -8.66
C THR A 5 0.20 -14.12 -8.71
N THR A 6 -0.57 -13.12 -9.13
CA THR A 6 -2.04 -13.21 -9.17
C THR A 6 -2.56 -13.82 -10.48
N PHE A 7 -1.72 -13.84 -11.54
CA PHE A 7 -2.14 -14.35 -12.84
C PHE A 7 -1.74 -15.82 -13.04
N PRO A 8 -2.61 -16.65 -13.64
CA PRO A 8 -2.34 -18.06 -13.94
C PRO A 8 -1.41 -18.21 -15.17
N ILE A 9 -0.26 -17.57 -15.13
CA ILE A 9 0.76 -17.66 -16.21
C ILE A 9 1.85 -18.63 -15.76
N ALA A 10 2.21 -19.58 -16.59
CA ALA A 10 3.31 -20.53 -16.35
C ALA A 10 4.65 -19.80 -16.51
N TRP A 11 5.15 -19.21 -15.45
CA TRP A 11 6.43 -18.51 -15.43
C TRP A 11 7.61 -19.48 -15.45
N PRO A 12 8.71 -19.16 -16.17
CA PRO A 12 9.96 -19.90 -16.06
C PRO A 12 10.46 -19.97 -14.61
N THR A 13 11.08 -21.10 -14.23
CA THR A 13 11.48 -21.39 -12.84
C THR A 13 12.37 -20.33 -12.18
N VAL A 14 13.21 -19.65 -12.97
CA VAL A 14 14.06 -18.53 -12.50
C VAL A 14 13.21 -17.35 -12.00
N PHE A 15 12.12 -17.03 -12.71
CA PHE A 15 11.23 -15.95 -12.31
C PHE A 15 10.36 -16.31 -11.11
N THR A 16 9.93 -17.57 -10.99
CA THR A 16 9.19 -18.04 -9.79
C THR A 16 10.02 -17.93 -8.53
N ALA A 17 11.31 -18.24 -8.57
CA ALA A 17 12.22 -18.07 -7.43
C ALA A 17 12.40 -16.57 -7.05
N LEU A 18 12.61 -15.70 -8.04
CA LEU A 18 12.70 -14.24 -7.83
C LEU A 18 11.38 -13.67 -7.28
N PHE A 19 10.23 -14.17 -7.77
CA PHE A 19 8.92 -13.75 -7.27
C PHE A 19 8.63 -14.26 -5.88
N GLN A 20 9.11 -15.45 -5.51
CA GLN A 20 9.00 -15.96 -4.14
C GLN A 20 9.82 -15.11 -3.16
N ILE A 21 11.05 -14.72 -3.51
CA ILE A 21 11.88 -13.84 -2.68
C ILE A 21 11.27 -12.43 -2.59
N GLY A 22 10.88 -11.85 -3.71
CA GLY A 22 10.23 -10.53 -3.74
C GLY A 22 8.81 -10.58 -3.19
N GLY A 23 8.09 -11.69 -3.37
CA GLY A 23 6.79 -11.98 -2.80
C GLY A 23 6.84 -12.12 -1.28
N ALA A 24 7.87 -12.75 -0.71
CA ALA A 24 8.05 -12.82 0.74
C ALA A 24 8.13 -11.43 1.39
N VAL A 25 8.71 -10.45 0.70
CA VAL A 25 8.77 -9.05 1.19
C VAL A 25 7.44 -8.31 1.02
N THR A 26 6.66 -8.59 -0.06
CA THR A 26 5.37 -7.95 -0.33
C THR A 26 4.18 -8.74 0.24
N VAL A 27 4.35 -10.04 0.47
CA VAL A 27 3.37 -11.03 0.93
C VAL A 27 3.53 -11.31 2.43
N LEU A 28 4.22 -10.47 3.18
CA LEU A 28 4.19 -10.53 4.65
C LEU A 28 2.75 -10.55 5.21
N GLY A 29 1.75 -10.27 4.38
CA GLY A 29 0.35 -10.29 4.76
C GLY A 29 -0.42 -11.56 4.36
N GLN A 30 -0.32 -12.04 3.13
CA GLN A 30 -1.28 -13.05 2.65
C GLN A 30 -0.96 -14.50 3.07
N HIS A 31 0.30 -14.84 3.33
CA HIS A 31 0.71 -16.18 3.75
C HIS A 31 1.01 -16.30 5.25
N LEU A 32 1.21 -15.22 5.98
CA LEU A 32 1.44 -15.26 7.42
C LEU A 32 0.21 -15.62 8.24
N VAL A 33 -1.00 -15.42 7.70
CA VAL A 33 -2.24 -15.71 8.40
C VAL A 33 -3.02 -16.78 7.64
N ASN A 34 -2.47 -17.98 7.52
CA ASN A 34 -3.25 -19.14 7.07
C ASN A 34 -4.06 -19.67 8.26
N LEU A 35 -5.18 -19.00 8.56
CA LEU A 35 -6.09 -19.37 9.65
C LEU A 35 -6.68 -20.75 9.48
N LYS A 36 -6.70 -21.31 8.27
CA LYS A 36 -7.18 -22.66 8.00
C LYS A 36 -6.30 -23.72 8.68
N CYS A 37 -4.99 -23.50 8.77
CA CYS A 37 -4.08 -24.39 9.49
C CYS A 37 -4.23 -24.31 11.01
N MET A 38 -4.69 -23.15 11.52
CA MET A 38 -4.90 -22.96 12.96
C MET A 38 -6.24 -23.50 13.47
N PHE A 39 -7.26 -23.58 12.61
CA PHE A 39 -8.62 -23.98 12.96
C PHE A 39 -9.18 -24.97 11.94
N PRO A 40 -8.70 -26.22 11.93
CA PRO A 40 -9.08 -27.23 10.92
C PRO A 40 -10.56 -27.67 11.01
N GLU A 41 -11.21 -27.46 12.15
CA GLU A 41 -12.60 -27.85 12.38
C GLU A 41 -13.66 -26.82 11.96
N ARG A 42 -13.24 -25.61 11.54
CA ARG A 42 -14.17 -24.53 11.16
C ARG A 42 -14.54 -24.61 9.68
N SER A 43 -15.78 -24.20 9.37
CA SER A 43 -16.24 -24.08 7.99
C SER A 43 -15.39 -23.06 7.19
N GLU A 44 -15.29 -23.23 5.87
CA GLU A 44 -14.52 -22.31 5.01
C GLU A 44 -15.02 -20.87 5.11
N ALA A 45 -16.34 -20.67 5.20
CA ALA A 45 -16.95 -19.37 5.40
C ALA A 45 -16.52 -18.72 6.73
N GLU A 46 -16.48 -19.47 7.83
CA GLU A 46 -16.06 -18.92 9.13
C GLU A 46 -14.60 -18.50 9.14
N VAL A 47 -13.72 -19.29 8.52
CA VAL A 47 -12.31 -18.96 8.36
C VAL A 47 -12.15 -17.71 7.50
N PHE A 48 -12.91 -17.60 6.41
CA PHE A 48 -12.90 -16.44 5.54
C PHE A 48 -13.32 -15.16 6.27
N TYR A 49 -14.47 -15.17 6.97
CA TYR A 49 -14.94 -14.01 7.70
C TYR A 49 -14.03 -13.63 8.88
N SER A 50 -13.50 -14.62 9.60
CA SER A 50 -12.50 -14.37 10.66
C SER A 50 -11.25 -13.72 10.10
N SER A 51 -10.79 -14.18 8.92
CA SER A 51 -9.67 -13.56 8.22
C SER A 51 -9.93 -12.10 7.86
N GLN A 52 -11.13 -11.75 7.40
CA GLN A 52 -11.50 -10.36 7.08
C GLN A 52 -11.40 -9.45 8.32
N VAL A 53 -11.88 -9.93 9.47
CA VAL A 53 -11.79 -9.17 10.73
C VAL A 53 -10.32 -8.99 11.15
N VAL A 54 -9.52 -10.04 11.07
CA VAL A 54 -8.07 -9.96 11.37
C VAL A 54 -7.39 -8.94 10.46
N TRP A 55 -7.65 -8.98 9.15
CA TRP A 55 -7.10 -8.01 8.20
C TRP A 55 -7.54 -6.58 8.48
N ALA A 56 -8.76 -6.38 8.94
CA ALA A 56 -9.24 -5.05 9.35
C ALA A 56 -8.48 -4.49 10.56
N LEU A 57 -8.01 -5.37 11.48
CA LEU A 57 -7.30 -5.00 12.69
C LEU A 57 -5.77 -4.89 12.51
N ILE A 58 -5.18 -5.58 11.51
CA ILE A 58 -3.73 -5.58 11.25
C ILE A 58 -3.14 -4.16 11.17
N PRO A 59 -3.70 -3.18 10.43
CA PRO A 59 -3.13 -1.83 10.34
C PRO A 59 -3.03 -1.15 11.70
N LEU A 60 -4.04 -1.32 12.55
CA LEU A 60 -4.07 -0.76 13.90
C LEU A 60 -3.04 -1.43 14.82
N GLY A 61 -2.96 -2.76 14.75
CA GLY A 61 -1.97 -3.55 15.51
C GLY A 61 -0.54 -3.19 15.13
N LEU A 62 -0.23 -3.10 13.84
CA LEU A 62 1.09 -2.71 13.35
C LEU A 62 1.46 -1.27 13.71
N ALA A 63 0.51 -0.35 13.61
CA ALA A 63 0.72 1.04 14.04
C ALA A 63 1.03 1.10 15.54
N GLY A 64 0.24 0.40 16.37
CA GLY A 64 0.47 0.32 17.81
C GLY A 64 1.81 -0.31 18.17
N ALA A 65 2.17 -1.44 17.54
CA ALA A 65 3.45 -2.10 17.74
C ALA A 65 4.64 -1.22 17.32
N CYS A 66 4.52 -0.51 16.20
CA CYS A 66 5.53 0.44 15.74
C CYS A 66 5.74 1.58 16.75
N VAL A 67 4.66 2.16 17.24
CA VAL A 67 4.71 3.22 18.26
C VAL A 67 5.36 2.70 19.54
N ALA A 68 4.93 1.54 20.03
CA ALA A 68 5.50 0.92 21.24
C ALA A 68 7.00 0.65 21.07
N THR A 69 7.43 0.12 19.91
CA THR A 69 8.86 -0.13 19.62
C THR A 69 9.68 1.15 19.70
N TRP A 70 9.21 2.26 19.12
CA TRP A 70 9.91 3.54 19.20
C TRP A 70 10.01 4.08 20.63
N TYR A 71 8.97 3.92 21.46
CA TYR A 71 9.04 4.29 22.88
C TYR A 71 10.07 3.46 23.65
N VAL A 72 10.12 2.13 23.39
CA VAL A 72 11.11 1.25 24.02
C VAL A 72 12.52 1.65 23.58
N VAL A 73 12.75 1.91 22.29
CA VAL A 73 14.05 2.33 21.76
C VAL A 73 14.49 3.66 22.40
N ASP A 74 13.61 4.63 22.49
CA ASP A 74 13.87 5.92 23.10
C ASP A 74 14.22 5.77 24.58
N PHE A 75 13.43 5.00 25.32
CA PHE A 75 13.71 4.69 26.73
C PHE A 75 15.05 3.99 26.94
N VAL A 76 15.36 2.97 26.13
CA VAL A 76 16.62 2.19 26.25
C VAL A 76 17.84 3.01 25.81
N VAL A 77 17.71 3.80 24.74
CA VAL A 77 18.85 4.57 24.17
C VAL A 77 19.12 5.86 24.95
N GLU A 78 18.09 6.51 25.49
CA GLU A 78 18.25 7.75 26.26
C GLU A 78 18.54 7.51 27.75
N SER A 79 18.16 6.34 28.29
CA SER A 79 18.40 5.97 29.69
C SER A 79 19.87 6.03 30.15
N PRO A 80 20.92 5.76 29.32
CA PRO A 80 22.32 5.84 29.79
C PRO A 80 22.99 7.20 29.59
N ARG A 81 22.31 8.25 29.07
CA ARG A 81 22.95 9.53 28.77
C ARG A 81 23.06 10.52 29.93
N CYS A 82 22.81 10.07 31.16
CA CYS A 82 22.98 10.91 32.35
C CYS A 82 24.44 11.29 32.68
N CYS A 83 25.45 10.82 31.91
CA CYS A 83 26.88 11.06 32.22
C CYS A 83 27.70 11.75 31.11
N LYS A 84 27.06 12.36 30.09
CA LYS A 84 27.79 13.19 29.13
C LYS A 84 27.33 14.64 29.14
N SER A 85 27.34 15.23 30.34
CA SER A 85 27.34 16.69 30.47
C SER A 85 28.74 17.25 30.22
N ARG A 86 28.80 18.26 29.37
CA ARG A 86 29.82 19.26 29.38
C ARG A 86 31.19 18.92 28.75
N CYS A 87 31.20 18.79 27.41
CA CYS A 87 32.31 19.28 26.62
C CYS A 87 31.76 20.08 25.44
N LYS A 88 31.40 21.32 25.67
CA LYS A 88 31.26 22.34 24.62
C LYS A 88 32.67 22.72 24.16
N ARG A 89 33.11 22.16 23.03
CA ARG A 89 34.12 22.82 22.22
C ARG A 89 33.41 23.83 21.31
N PRO A 90 33.80 25.10 21.32
CA PRO A 90 33.35 26.04 20.31
C PRO A 90 34.18 25.76 19.04
N SER A 91 33.65 25.07 18.06
CA SER A 91 34.21 25.00 16.72
C SER A 91 33.36 25.87 15.82
N THR A 92 33.91 26.98 15.44
CA THR A 92 33.56 27.94 14.39
C THR A 92 33.43 27.19 13.06
N GLN A 93 32.20 26.82 12.70
CA GLN A 93 31.66 26.65 11.33
C GLN A 93 30.26 26.04 11.50
N GLU A 94 29.27 26.91 11.63
CA GLU A 94 27.86 26.56 11.45
C GLU A 94 27.58 26.25 9.97
N GLN A 95 27.95 25.05 9.53
CA GLN A 95 27.23 24.44 8.42
C GLN A 95 25.86 24.06 8.99
N GLN A 96 24.81 24.58 8.39
CA GLN A 96 23.41 24.28 8.68
C GLN A 96 23.17 22.78 8.50
N GLN A 97 23.51 21.98 9.50
CA GLN A 97 23.17 20.58 9.56
C GLN A 97 21.68 20.48 9.91
N PRO A 98 20.86 19.83 9.09
CA PRO A 98 19.44 19.67 9.39
C PRO A 98 19.28 19.04 10.78
N SER A 99 18.47 19.65 11.62
CA SER A 99 18.21 19.15 12.98
C SER A 99 17.75 17.69 12.93
N PRO A 100 18.27 16.82 13.81
CA PRO A 100 17.90 15.40 13.80
C PRO A 100 16.39 15.24 13.94
N PRO A 101 15.77 14.27 13.24
CA PRO A 101 14.32 14.06 13.27
C PRO A 101 13.86 13.75 14.70
N THR A 102 12.78 14.40 15.12
CA THR A 102 12.18 14.17 16.46
C THR A 102 11.60 12.76 16.54
N LEU A 103 11.47 12.20 17.75
CA LEU A 103 10.86 10.89 17.98
C LEU A 103 9.51 10.75 17.25
N HIS A 104 8.65 11.75 17.39
CA HIS A 104 7.34 11.77 16.73
C HIS A 104 7.43 11.71 15.19
N GLN A 105 8.44 12.34 14.59
CA GLN A 105 8.68 12.27 13.14
C GLN A 105 9.13 10.87 12.72
N LYS A 106 9.99 10.22 13.49
CA LYS A 106 10.44 8.84 13.25
C LYS A 106 9.26 7.87 13.33
N MET A 107 8.45 7.98 14.40
CA MET A 107 7.25 7.16 14.61
C MET A 107 6.27 7.31 13.45
N SER A 108 5.90 8.54 13.11
CA SER A 108 4.93 8.79 12.03
C SER A 108 5.45 8.34 10.66
N ALA A 109 6.74 8.55 10.36
CA ALA A 109 7.34 8.05 9.13
C ALA A 109 7.31 6.53 9.03
N SER A 110 7.63 5.83 10.12
CA SER A 110 7.62 4.36 10.17
C SER A 110 6.20 3.79 10.03
N VAL A 111 5.21 4.37 10.71
CA VAL A 111 3.80 3.96 10.59
C VAL A 111 3.30 4.16 9.16
N VAL A 112 3.58 5.32 8.55
CA VAL A 112 3.19 5.60 7.17
C VAL A 112 3.84 4.63 6.19
N ALA A 113 5.14 4.33 6.35
CA ALA A 113 5.84 3.37 5.51
C ALA A 113 5.26 1.94 5.65
N LEU A 114 4.95 1.49 6.86
CA LEU A 114 4.32 0.20 7.10
C LEU A 114 2.93 0.11 6.48
N LEU A 115 2.08 1.12 6.69
CA LEU A 115 0.75 1.18 6.09
C LEU A 115 0.83 1.16 4.55
N TYR A 116 1.77 1.88 3.96
CA TYR A 116 1.99 1.89 2.51
C TYR A 116 2.41 0.52 1.98
N LEU A 117 3.21 -0.22 2.76
CA LEU A 117 3.69 -1.55 2.38
C LEU A 117 2.54 -2.59 2.35
N ILE A 118 1.69 -2.61 3.39
CA ILE A 118 0.58 -3.59 3.49
C ILE A 118 -0.65 -3.20 2.66
N TRP A 119 -0.74 -1.95 2.22
CA TRP A 119 -1.91 -1.38 1.58
C TRP A 119 -2.41 -2.16 0.34
N PRO A 120 -1.56 -2.64 -0.61
CA PRO A 120 -2.05 -3.43 -1.75
C PRO A 120 -2.72 -4.74 -1.32
N GLY A 121 -2.19 -5.40 -0.27
CA GLY A 121 -2.81 -6.58 0.33
C GLY A 121 -4.18 -6.27 0.93
N LEU A 122 -4.30 -5.15 1.65
CA LEU A 122 -5.58 -4.69 2.20
C LEU A 122 -6.62 -4.44 1.10
N CYS A 123 -6.22 -3.84 -0.03
CA CYS A 123 -7.11 -3.66 -1.18
C CYS A 123 -7.63 -5.00 -1.71
N SER A 124 -6.74 -5.97 -1.94
CA SER A 124 -7.11 -7.29 -2.46
C SER A 124 -8.06 -8.04 -1.50
N VAL A 125 -7.74 -8.03 -0.21
CA VAL A 125 -8.58 -8.68 0.82
C VAL A 125 -9.94 -7.99 0.93
N THR A 126 -9.98 -6.65 0.91
CA THR A 126 -11.25 -5.91 0.94
C THR A 126 -12.11 -6.24 -0.27
N PHE A 127 -11.53 -6.27 -1.48
CA PHE A 127 -12.28 -6.61 -2.69
C PHE A 127 -12.76 -8.05 -2.71
N SER A 128 -12.01 -9.00 -2.13
CA SER A 128 -12.43 -10.39 -2.08
C SER A 128 -13.76 -10.60 -1.34
N LEU A 129 -14.09 -9.74 -0.38
CA LEU A 129 -15.39 -9.76 0.31
C LEU A 129 -16.58 -9.39 -0.61
N PHE A 130 -16.32 -8.63 -1.67
CA PHE A 130 -17.33 -8.24 -2.66
C PHE A 130 -17.26 -9.08 -3.94
N ALA A 131 -16.35 -10.06 -4.01
CA ALA A 131 -16.17 -10.91 -5.19
C ALA A 131 -17.23 -12.00 -5.25
N CYS A 132 -18.30 -11.73 -6.01
CA CYS A 132 -19.42 -12.61 -6.24
C CYS A 132 -19.40 -13.17 -7.66
N ARG A 133 -19.89 -14.41 -7.85
CA ARG A 133 -20.09 -15.01 -9.17
C ARG A 133 -21.45 -15.70 -9.28
N SER A 134 -22.00 -15.74 -10.48
CA SER A 134 -23.17 -16.56 -10.80
C SER A 134 -22.73 -17.99 -11.13
N LEU A 135 -23.49 -18.99 -10.68
CA LEU A 135 -23.31 -20.39 -11.09
C LEU A 135 -24.23 -20.70 -12.27
N CYS A 136 -23.76 -21.54 -13.20
CA CYS A 136 -24.56 -22.01 -14.34
C CYS A 136 -25.84 -22.74 -13.85
N GLY A 137 -26.98 -22.32 -14.35
CA GLY A 137 -28.28 -22.95 -14.06
C GLY A 137 -29.15 -22.26 -13.00
N GLU A 138 -28.60 -21.37 -12.15
CA GLU A 138 -29.41 -20.56 -11.23
C GLU A 138 -29.48 -19.10 -11.75
N THR A 139 -30.62 -18.76 -12.29
CA THR A 139 -30.83 -17.52 -13.06
C THR A 139 -30.82 -16.22 -12.25
N ALA A 140 -30.58 -16.20 -10.94
CA ALA A 140 -30.68 -14.96 -10.18
C ALA A 140 -29.84 -14.88 -8.90
N LYS A 141 -29.12 -15.89 -8.46
CA LYS A 141 -28.46 -15.86 -7.16
C LYS A 141 -26.93 -15.79 -7.29
N LEU A 142 -26.37 -14.64 -6.92
CA LEU A 142 -24.93 -14.47 -6.80
C LEU A 142 -24.40 -15.19 -5.56
N ARG A 143 -23.31 -15.93 -5.69
CA ARG A 143 -22.63 -16.63 -4.61
C ARG A 143 -21.25 -16.04 -4.35
N LEU A 144 -20.80 -16.09 -3.11
CA LEU A 144 -19.49 -15.62 -2.72
C LEU A 144 -18.41 -16.50 -3.35
N ARG A 145 -17.42 -15.89 -3.99
CA ARG A 145 -16.35 -16.65 -4.64
C ARG A 145 -15.49 -17.45 -3.67
N ALA A 146 -15.31 -16.96 -2.44
CA ALA A 146 -14.53 -17.61 -1.41
C ALA A 146 -15.23 -18.85 -0.85
N ASP A 147 -16.58 -18.85 -0.86
CA ASP A 147 -17.41 -19.99 -0.45
C ASP A 147 -18.71 -20.00 -1.25
N LEU A 148 -18.86 -20.99 -2.12
CA LEU A 148 -19.99 -21.10 -3.04
C LEU A 148 -21.31 -21.53 -2.35
N GLU A 149 -21.27 -21.89 -1.07
CA GLU A 149 -22.48 -22.14 -0.28
C GLU A 149 -23.14 -20.86 0.21
N GLU A 150 -22.36 -19.77 0.35
CA GLU A 150 -22.84 -18.48 0.84
C GLU A 150 -23.44 -17.62 -0.29
N PHE A 151 -24.65 -17.10 -0.03
CA PHE A 151 -25.29 -16.13 -0.95
C PHE A 151 -24.74 -14.73 -0.74
N CYS A 152 -24.36 -14.05 -1.84
CA CYS A 152 -23.88 -12.68 -1.78
C CYS A 152 -24.98 -11.71 -1.35
N PHE A 153 -24.59 -10.79 -0.45
CA PHE A 153 -25.44 -9.72 0.09
C PHE A 153 -26.72 -10.18 0.78
N GLN A 154 -26.73 -11.44 1.27
CA GLN A 154 -27.85 -12.00 2.04
C GLN A 154 -27.33 -12.60 3.36
N GLY A 155 -28.17 -12.62 4.38
CA GLY A 155 -27.87 -13.24 5.67
C GLY A 155 -26.54 -12.80 6.28
N ARG A 156 -25.70 -13.77 6.64
CA ARG A 156 -24.41 -13.54 7.28
C ARG A 156 -23.47 -12.72 6.42
N HIS A 157 -23.39 -12.98 5.12
CA HIS A 157 -22.52 -12.25 4.21
C HIS A 157 -22.87 -10.76 4.15
N ALA A 158 -24.15 -10.38 4.13
CA ALA A 158 -24.56 -8.97 4.14
C ALA A 158 -24.03 -8.24 5.38
N THR A 159 -24.12 -8.88 6.57
CA THR A 159 -23.61 -8.30 7.80
C THR A 159 -22.11 -8.02 7.72
N TYR A 160 -21.30 -8.98 7.26
CA TYR A 160 -19.84 -8.77 7.13
C TYR A 160 -19.48 -7.79 6.01
N ALA A 161 -20.19 -7.81 4.88
CA ALA A 161 -19.96 -6.89 3.78
C ALA A 161 -20.19 -5.43 4.22
N TYR A 162 -21.27 -5.16 4.98
CA TYR A 162 -21.57 -3.80 5.44
C TYR A 162 -20.79 -3.41 6.71
N ALA A 163 -20.63 -4.31 7.69
CA ALA A 163 -19.99 -3.97 8.95
C ALA A 163 -18.46 -3.94 8.87
N VAL A 164 -17.84 -4.76 8.01
CA VAL A 164 -16.39 -4.87 7.86
C VAL A 164 -15.94 -4.36 6.49
N GLY A 165 -16.56 -4.84 5.42
CA GLY A 165 -16.14 -4.53 4.05
C GLY A 165 -16.27 -3.05 3.68
N VAL A 166 -17.41 -2.43 3.96
CA VAL A 166 -17.61 -1.00 3.65
C VAL A 166 -16.66 -0.10 4.47
N PRO A 167 -16.49 -0.26 5.80
CA PRO A 167 -15.47 0.49 6.54
C PRO A 167 -14.05 0.27 6.02
N MET A 168 -13.65 -0.96 5.70
CA MET A 168 -12.33 -1.24 5.12
C MET A 168 -12.15 -0.52 3.78
N LEU A 169 -13.16 -0.54 2.92
CA LEU A 169 -13.13 0.14 1.62
C LEU A 169 -12.96 1.64 1.78
N LEU A 170 -13.74 2.27 2.66
CA LEU A 170 -13.71 3.71 2.88
C LEU A 170 -12.44 4.17 3.61
N LEU A 171 -12.00 3.44 4.65
CA LEU A 171 -10.87 3.85 5.48
C LEU A 171 -9.53 3.46 4.88
N TYR A 172 -9.40 2.22 4.39
CA TYR A 172 -8.11 1.71 3.93
C TYR A 172 -7.92 1.87 2.43
N VAL A 173 -8.88 1.43 1.60
CA VAL A 173 -8.69 1.44 0.14
C VAL A 173 -8.64 2.87 -0.40
N PHE A 174 -9.60 3.70 -0.03
CA PHE A 174 -9.67 5.10 -0.48
C PHE A 174 -9.14 6.08 0.55
N GLY A 175 -9.38 5.85 1.83
CA GLY A 175 -9.05 6.79 2.90
C GLY A 175 -7.53 7.03 3.06
N LEU A 176 -6.71 5.99 3.00
CA LEU A 176 -5.26 6.15 3.13
C LEU A 176 -4.64 6.99 1.99
N PRO A 177 -4.85 6.68 0.68
CA PRO A 177 -4.27 7.49 -0.39
C PRO A 177 -4.87 8.90 -0.43
N PHE A 178 -6.17 9.06 -0.20
CA PHE A 178 -6.80 10.36 -0.17
C PHE A 178 -6.30 11.20 1.02
N GLY A 179 -6.17 10.59 2.19
CA GLY A 179 -5.59 11.22 3.37
C GLY A 179 -4.13 11.67 3.14
N ALA A 180 -3.32 10.84 2.50
CA ALA A 180 -1.95 11.19 2.13
C ALA A 180 -1.91 12.39 1.18
N LEU A 181 -2.74 12.41 0.13
CA LEU A 181 -2.83 13.53 -0.82
C LEU A 181 -3.31 14.82 -0.13
N LEU A 182 -4.31 14.73 0.75
CA LEU A 182 -4.78 15.89 1.52
C LEU A 182 -3.69 16.46 2.43
N MET A 183 -2.91 15.58 3.08
CA MET A 183 -1.79 16.00 3.93
C MET A 183 -0.70 16.69 3.12
N VAL A 184 -0.30 16.12 1.98
CA VAL A 184 0.68 16.74 1.07
C VAL A 184 0.17 18.11 0.60
N LYS A 185 -1.09 18.21 0.16
CA LYS A 185 -1.71 19.49 -0.25
C LYS A 185 -1.69 20.52 0.88
N ARG A 186 -2.09 20.13 2.10
CA ARG A 186 -2.08 21.03 3.27
C ARG A 186 -0.68 21.51 3.63
N MET A 187 0.31 20.62 3.52
CA MET A 187 1.71 20.99 3.79
C MET A 187 2.23 22.00 2.78
N ARG A 188 1.98 21.78 1.48
CA ARG A 188 2.35 22.71 0.42
C ARG A 188 1.71 24.09 0.63
N SER A 189 0.41 24.15 0.85
CA SER A 189 -0.29 25.42 1.10
C SER A 189 0.23 26.16 2.34
N ARG A 190 0.71 25.43 3.36
CA ARG A 190 1.34 26.04 4.54
C ARG A 190 2.74 26.56 4.23
N ALA A 191 3.52 25.84 3.43
CA ALA A 191 4.85 26.26 2.99
C ALA A 191 4.79 27.51 2.10
N GLU A 192 3.87 27.53 1.15
CA GLU A 192 3.64 28.70 0.27
C GLU A 192 3.24 29.95 1.07
N ARG A 193 2.34 29.82 2.07
CA ARG A 193 1.94 30.92 2.96
C ARG A 193 3.08 31.48 3.80
N LYS A 194 4.11 30.67 4.10
CA LYS A 194 5.27 31.08 4.92
C LYS A 194 6.47 31.52 4.09
N ASN A 195 6.37 31.59 2.77
CA ASN A 195 7.50 31.84 1.85
C ASN A 195 8.71 30.93 2.13
N GLN A 196 8.48 29.73 2.66
CA GLN A 196 9.50 28.74 2.92
C GLN A 196 9.54 27.74 1.78
N ALA A 197 10.75 27.38 1.35
CA ALA A 197 10.92 26.28 0.41
C ALA A 197 10.22 25.02 0.94
N VAL A 198 9.46 24.33 0.10
CA VAL A 198 8.69 23.14 0.48
C VAL A 198 9.58 22.05 1.12
N GLN A 199 10.87 22.09 0.81
CA GLN A 199 11.89 21.19 1.34
C GLN A 199 12.24 21.43 2.81
N ASP A 200 12.06 22.65 3.34
CA ASP A 200 12.40 22.98 4.73
C ASP A 200 11.29 22.66 5.74
N CYS A 201 10.15 22.15 5.27
CA CYS A 201 9.05 21.80 6.16
C CYS A 201 9.41 20.60 7.05
N LYS A 202 9.21 20.75 8.37
CA LYS A 202 9.39 19.70 9.39
C LYS A 202 8.66 18.38 9.08
N GLY A 203 7.68 18.37 8.17
CA GLY A 203 6.98 17.19 7.68
C GLY A 203 7.68 16.44 6.55
N HIS A 204 8.79 16.95 6.00
CA HIS A 204 9.48 16.32 4.87
C HIS A 204 9.96 14.89 5.18
N ALA A 205 10.43 14.63 6.38
CA ALA A 205 10.87 13.29 6.79
C ALA A 205 9.74 12.24 6.79
N THR A 206 8.51 12.64 7.12
CA THR A 206 7.35 11.74 7.20
C THR A 206 6.65 11.59 5.85
N TRP A 207 6.39 12.70 5.18
CA TRP A 207 5.56 12.73 3.96
C TRP A 207 6.37 12.83 2.67
N GLY A 208 7.69 12.98 2.78
CA GLY A 208 8.60 13.04 1.65
C GLY A 208 8.52 11.81 0.75
N LEU A 209 8.19 10.64 1.30
CA LEU A 209 7.96 9.41 0.53
C LEU A 209 6.93 9.57 -0.59
N PHE A 210 5.95 10.47 -0.42
CA PHE A 210 4.84 10.65 -1.37
C PHE A 210 5.07 11.73 -2.42
N TYR A 211 6.06 12.62 -2.26
CA TYR A 211 6.24 13.72 -3.21
C TYR A 211 7.69 14.07 -3.54
N SER A 212 8.68 13.59 -2.77
CA SER A 212 10.09 13.99 -2.99
C SER A 212 10.67 13.52 -4.32
N ALA A 213 10.12 12.46 -4.89
CA ALA A 213 10.58 11.92 -6.17
C ALA A 213 9.96 12.62 -7.40
N PHE A 214 8.90 13.41 -7.21
CA PHE A 214 8.12 14.01 -8.31
C PHE A 214 8.41 15.51 -8.47
N ARG A 215 8.03 16.04 -9.64
CA ARG A 215 8.07 17.47 -9.92
C ARG A 215 7.05 18.21 -9.07
N ASP A 216 7.32 19.48 -8.76
CA ASP A 216 6.41 20.31 -7.98
C ASP A 216 5.04 20.46 -8.61
N ASP A 217 4.94 20.49 -9.94
CA ASP A 217 3.67 20.55 -10.69
C ASP A 217 2.87 19.25 -10.60
N THR A 218 3.54 18.12 -10.35
CA THR A 218 2.97 16.77 -10.33
C THR A 218 2.89 16.16 -8.94
N TRP A 219 2.75 16.99 -7.90
CA TRP A 219 2.64 16.56 -6.50
C TRP A 219 1.52 15.53 -6.24
N TRP A 220 0.49 15.53 -7.08
CA TRP A 220 -0.65 14.60 -7.02
C TRP A 220 -0.36 13.22 -7.65
N TRP A 221 0.85 13.04 -8.22
CA TRP A 221 1.20 11.82 -8.96
C TRP A 221 1.09 10.56 -8.11
N GLU A 222 1.38 10.63 -6.81
CA GLU A 222 1.18 9.50 -5.92
C GLU A 222 -0.27 9.02 -5.89
N GLY A 223 -1.24 9.89 -6.11
CA GLY A 223 -2.64 9.52 -6.31
C GLY A 223 -2.85 8.65 -7.55
N THR A 224 -2.16 8.93 -8.64
CA THR A 224 -2.18 8.09 -9.86
C THR A 224 -1.53 6.73 -9.59
N VAL A 225 -0.42 6.70 -8.85
CA VAL A 225 0.22 5.44 -8.41
C VAL A 225 -0.73 4.62 -7.53
N ALA A 226 -1.47 5.27 -6.64
CA ALA A 226 -2.47 4.62 -5.81
C ALA A 226 -3.64 4.06 -6.66
N LEU A 227 -4.19 4.85 -7.58
CA LEU A 227 -5.25 4.40 -8.50
C LEU A 227 -4.79 3.20 -9.34
N ARG A 228 -3.56 3.21 -9.83
CA ARG A 228 -2.96 2.07 -10.54
C ARG A 228 -2.98 0.80 -9.69
N LYS A 229 -2.54 0.88 -8.44
CA LYS A 229 -2.52 -0.27 -7.51
C LYS A 229 -3.94 -0.77 -7.20
N ILE A 230 -4.90 0.14 -6.99
CA ILE A 230 -6.31 -0.21 -6.81
C ILE A 230 -6.85 -0.93 -8.05
N GLY A 231 -6.64 -0.37 -9.25
CA GLY A 231 -7.07 -0.97 -10.51
C GLY A 231 -6.53 -2.38 -10.71
N ILE A 232 -5.24 -2.58 -10.43
CA ILE A 232 -4.60 -3.89 -10.49
C ILE A 232 -5.24 -4.87 -9.49
N ALA A 233 -5.46 -4.44 -8.25
CA ALA A 233 -6.10 -5.29 -7.24
C ALA A 233 -7.55 -5.64 -7.64
N MET A 234 -8.30 -4.68 -8.22
CA MET A 234 -9.65 -4.92 -8.74
C MET A 234 -9.63 -5.97 -9.87
N VAL A 235 -8.77 -5.79 -10.87
CA VAL A 235 -8.68 -6.76 -11.98
C VAL A 235 -8.24 -8.13 -11.47
N GLY A 236 -7.31 -8.18 -10.51
CA GLY A 236 -6.86 -9.43 -9.88
C GLY A 236 -7.97 -10.19 -9.16
N VAL A 237 -8.85 -9.47 -8.45
CA VAL A 237 -9.93 -10.09 -7.67
C VAL A 237 -11.17 -10.38 -8.52
N PHE A 238 -11.68 -9.40 -9.25
CA PHE A 238 -12.94 -9.55 -10.01
C PHE A 238 -12.73 -10.22 -11.37
N GLY A 239 -11.59 -9.98 -12.03
CA GLY A 239 -11.26 -10.57 -13.33
C GLY A 239 -11.02 -12.09 -13.28
N ALA A 240 -10.65 -12.62 -12.11
CA ALA A 240 -10.39 -14.05 -11.94
C ALA A 240 -11.65 -14.95 -12.11
N ALA A 241 -12.84 -14.36 -12.28
CA ALA A 241 -14.04 -15.10 -12.70
C ALA A 241 -14.14 -15.27 -14.24
N MET A 242 -13.34 -14.51 -14.98
CA MET A 242 -13.31 -14.45 -16.46
C MET A 242 -11.86 -14.50 -16.92
N GLU A 243 -11.26 -15.70 -16.92
CA GLU A 243 -9.81 -15.90 -17.10
C GLU A 243 -9.26 -15.23 -18.37
N GLU A 244 -9.93 -15.38 -19.51
CA GLU A 244 -9.50 -14.77 -20.77
C GLU A 244 -9.64 -13.24 -20.78
N MET A 245 -10.69 -12.70 -20.18
CA MET A 245 -10.91 -11.25 -20.07
C MET A 245 -9.97 -10.60 -19.06
N GLN A 246 -9.54 -11.33 -18.03
CA GLN A 246 -8.63 -10.82 -17.01
C GLN A 246 -7.30 -10.34 -17.64
N VAL A 247 -6.73 -11.15 -18.52
CA VAL A 247 -5.48 -10.80 -19.22
C VAL A 247 -5.69 -9.57 -20.10
N SER A 248 -6.76 -9.54 -20.90
CA SER A 248 -7.08 -8.40 -21.77
C SER A 248 -7.29 -7.10 -20.98
N LEU A 249 -8.05 -7.15 -19.87
CA LEU A 249 -8.26 -5.99 -19.00
C LEU A 249 -6.97 -5.50 -18.36
N THR A 250 -6.08 -6.43 -17.98
CA THR A 250 -4.77 -6.06 -17.43
C THR A 250 -3.91 -5.37 -18.47
N LEU A 251 -3.85 -5.89 -19.70
CA LEU A 251 -3.11 -5.27 -20.79
C LEU A 251 -3.62 -3.86 -21.08
N VAL A 252 -4.94 -3.67 -21.17
CA VAL A 252 -5.54 -2.34 -21.35
C VAL A 252 -5.15 -1.42 -20.18
N LEU A 253 -5.24 -1.89 -18.95
CA LEU A 253 -4.89 -1.09 -17.77
C LEU A 253 -3.40 -0.70 -17.80
N VAL A 254 -2.50 -1.64 -18.08
CA VAL A 254 -1.04 -1.37 -18.18
C VAL A 254 -0.76 -0.40 -19.30
N PHE A 255 -1.39 -0.56 -20.48
CA PHE A 255 -1.26 0.36 -21.60
C PHE A 255 -1.68 1.80 -21.23
N LEU A 256 -2.84 1.96 -20.57
CA LEU A 256 -3.28 3.27 -20.08
C LEU A 256 -2.30 3.89 -19.09
N ILE A 257 -1.74 3.10 -18.19
CA ILE A 257 -0.73 3.54 -17.22
C ILE A 257 0.53 4.03 -17.94
N ILE A 258 1.03 3.28 -18.92
CA ILE A 258 2.18 3.67 -19.74
C ILE A 258 1.90 5.00 -20.45
N LEU A 259 0.73 5.12 -21.08
CA LEU A 259 0.32 6.33 -21.81
C LEU A 259 0.30 7.54 -20.89
N VAL A 260 -0.37 7.43 -19.71
CA VAL A 260 -0.46 8.53 -18.73
C VAL A 260 0.94 8.89 -18.20
N THR A 261 1.79 7.92 -17.91
CA THR A 261 3.19 8.15 -17.44
C THR A 261 4.03 8.83 -18.50
N ALA A 262 3.89 8.46 -19.77
CA ALA A 262 4.61 9.05 -20.89
C ALA A 262 4.19 10.50 -21.17
N VAL A 263 2.89 10.80 -21.05
CA VAL A 263 2.32 12.13 -21.27
C VAL A 263 2.65 13.08 -20.11
N CYS A 264 2.39 12.68 -18.88
CA CYS A 264 2.52 13.54 -17.69
C CYS A 264 3.98 13.80 -17.28
N ARG A 265 4.90 12.86 -17.56
CA ARG A 265 6.33 12.95 -17.21
C ARG A 265 6.54 13.47 -15.77
N PRO A 266 6.15 12.69 -14.75
CA PRO A 266 6.07 13.17 -13.37
C PRO A 266 7.42 13.46 -12.71
N TYR A 267 8.51 12.90 -13.23
CA TYR A 267 9.84 13.05 -12.64
C TYR A 267 10.57 14.34 -13.07
N PRO A 268 11.46 14.88 -12.22
CA PRO A 268 12.20 16.08 -12.53
C PRO A 268 13.14 15.86 -13.72
N LYS A 269 13.47 16.95 -14.42
CA LYS A 269 14.38 16.93 -15.60
C LYS A 269 15.85 16.66 -15.24
N SER A 270 16.19 16.41 -13.99
CA SER A 270 17.53 16.02 -13.53
C SER A 270 17.99 14.68 -14.14
N PRO A 271 19.29 14.36 -14.14
CA PRO A 271 19.79 13.07 -14.62
C PRO A 271 19.14 11.88 -13.89
N SER A 272 19.00 11.97 -12.57
CA SER A 272 18.33 10.97 -11.73
C SER A 272 16.85 10.84 -12.05
N GLY A 273 16.12 11.95 -12.24
CA GLY A 273 14.71 11.93 -12.61
C GLY A 273 14.46 11.30 -13.99
N ARG A 274 15.33 11.58 -14.97
CA ARG A 274 15.26 10.93 -16.28
C ARG A 274 15.51 9.43 -16.22
N LEU A 275 16.43 8.99 -15.34
CA LEU A 275 16.67 7.57 -15.10
C LEU A 275 15.42 6.89 -14.50
N LEU A 276 14.82 7.50 -13.46
CA LEU A 276 13.58 7.00 -12.85
C LEU A 276 12.44 6.89 -13.86
N GLN A 277 12.24 7.91 -14.70
CA GLN A 277 11.23 7.89 -15.77
C GLN A 277 11.46 6.72 -16.74
N ARG A 278 12.71 6.51 -17.17
CA ARG A 278 13.06 5.41 -18.08
C ARG A 278 12.84 4.05 -17.42
N LEU A 279 13.27 3.89 -16.17
CA LEU A 279 13.09 2.65 -15.41
C LEU A 279 11.61 2.31 -15.23
N GLU A 280 10.77 3.30 -14.88
CA GLU A 280 9.33 3.06 -14.71
C GLU A 280 8.69 2.64 -16.04
N VAL A 281 8.94 3.38 -17.12
CA VAL A 281 8.39 3.05 -18.45
C VAL A 281 8.90 1.69 -18.94
N SER A 282 10.20 1.38 -18.77
CA SER A 282 10.76 0.08 -19.14
C SER A 282 10.14 -1.07 -18.36
N THR A 283 9.97 -0.90 -17.03
CA THR A 283 9.35 -1.92 -16.19
C THR A 283 7.89 -2.16 -16.59
N LEU A 284 7.14 -1.10 -16.88
CA LEU A 284 5.75 -1.21 -17.35
C LEU A 284 5.67 -1.85 -18.74
N SER A 285 6.61 -1.53 -19.64
CA SER A 285 6.66 -2.13 -20.97
C SER A 285 6.98 -3.62 -20.91
N LEU A 286 7.86 -4.03 -19.99
CA LEU A 286 8.14 -5.46 -19.75
C LEU A 286 6.94 -6.22 -19.19
N LEU A 287 6.03 -5.55 -18.47
CA LEU A 287 4.78 -6.16 -18.03
C LEU A 287 3.73 -6.26 -19.14
N PHE A 288 3.89 -5.48 -20.20
CA PHE A 288 3.00 -5.49 -21.36
C PHE A 288 3.38 -6.55 -22.40
N LEU A 289 4.67 -6.92 -22.49
CA LEU A 289 5.19 -7.97 -23.38
C LEU A 289 4.97 -9.37 -22.81
#